data_5b772038ed06dca9b7ea277dfd5d1bd9
#
_entry.id   5b772038ed06dca9b7ea277dfd5d1bd9
#
_cell.length_a   1.000
_cell.length_b   1.000
_cell.length_c   1.000
_cell.angle_alpha   90.00
_cell.angle_beta   90.00
_cell.angle_gamma   90.00
#
_symmetry.space_group_name_H-M   'P 1'
#
loop_
_entity.id
_entity.type
_entity.pdbx_description
1 polymer ?
#
loop_
_entity_poly.entity_id
_entity_poly.type
_entity_poly.pdbx_seq_one_letter_code
_entity_poly.pdbx_strand_id
1 'polypeptide(L)'
;MSQKRIQQIEQRIDRIKKALLDIGPMRPGSLTRQYKDPQNQTGAYWQISYTRRMKSRTEYVRQECVKELRQRIATHKRFKRLADQWIDLSIEHSRLTMQIVESKAD
;
A
#
# COMPACT_ATOMS: atom_id res chain seq x y z
N MET A 1 8.83 -15.85 26.99
CA MET A 1 9.06 -14.57 26.32
C MET A 1 8.71 -14.62 24.85
N SER A 2 9.22 -15.56 24.07
CA SER A 2 8.88 -15.65 22.65
C SER A 2 7.40 -15.88 22.39
N GLN A 3 6.73 -16.68 23.23
CA GLN A 3 5.30 -16.94 23.07
C GLN A 3 4.46 -15.68 23.27
N LYS A 4 4.83 -14.82 24.21
CA LYS A 4 4.15 -13.56 24.42
C LYS A 4 4.27 -12.65 23.20
N ARG A 5 5.48 -12.58 22.63
CA ARG A 5 5.72 -11.79 21.41
C ARG A 5 4.94 -12.35 20.23
N ILE A 6 4.90 -13.68 20.08
CA ILE A 6 4.14 -14.35 19.03
C ILE A 6 2.65 -13.96 19.13
N GLN A 7 2.08 -13.98 20.32
CA GLN A 7 0.68 -13.60 20.52
C GLN A 7 0.45 -12.14 20.13
N GLN A 8 1.37 -11.24 20.50
CA GLN A 8 1.26 -9.84 20.13
C GLN A 8 1.28 -9.66 18.60
N ILE A 9 2.17 -10.40 17.92
CA ILE A 9 2.26 -10.37 16.46
C ILE A 9 0.95 -10.86 15.84
N GLU A 10 0.43 -11.97 16.33
CA GLU A 10 -0.82 -12.54 15.83
C GLU A 10 -1.99 -11.56 15.98
N GLN A 11 -2.06 -10.86 17.12
CA GLN A 11 -3.07 -9.85 17.34
C GLN A 11 -2.93 -8.67 16.38
N ARG A 12 -1.69 -8.24 16.13
CA ARG A 12 -1.43 -7.14 15.20
C ARG A 12 -1.77 -7.53 13.76
N ILE A 13 -1.41 -8.76 13.36
CA ILE A 13 -1.77 -9.28 12.05
C ILE A 13 -3.29 -9.33 11.90
N ASP A 14 -4.00 -9.77 12.93
CA ASP A 14 -5.45 -9.84 12.90
C ASP A 14 -6.09 -8.47 12.69
N ARG A 15 -5.55 -7.43 13.36
CA ARG A 15 -6.01 -6.06 13.14
C ARG A 15 -5.76 -5.59 11.71
N ILE A 16 -4.61 -5.95 11.14
CA ILE A 16 -4.29 -5.61 9.75
C ILE A 16 -5.28 -6.28 8.80
N LYS A 17 -5.57 -7.57 9.02
CA LYS A 17 -6.56 -8.29 8.21
C LYS A 17 -7.92 -7.62 8.24
N LYS A 18 -8.36 -7.21 9.44
CA LYS A 18 -9.64 -6.52 9.60
C LYS A 18 -9.64 -5.17 8.88
N ALA A 19 -8.55 -4.42 8.97
CA ALA A 19 -8.43 -3.15 8.26
C ALA A 19 -8.46 -3.36 6.75
N LEU A 20 -7.85 -4.45 6.24
CA LEU A 20 -7.86 -4.77 4.82
C LEU A 20 -9.26 -5.14 4.32
N LEU A 21 -10.08 -5.77 5.16
CA LEU A 21 -11.47 -6.07 4.78
C LEU A 21 -12.28 -4.80 4.52
N ASP A 22 -11.94 -3.70 5.18
CA ASP A 22 -12.65 -2.43 5.04
C ASP A 22 -12.04 -1.52 3.98
N ILE A 23 -10.99 -1.98 3.29
CA ILE A 23 -10.35 -1.17 2.25
C ILE A 23 -11.31 -1.00 1.08
N GLY A 24 -11.49 0.26 0.67
CA GLY A 24 -12.32 0.61 -0.46
C GLY A 24 -11.58 0.57 -1.80
N PRO A 25 -12.18 1.17 -2.82
CA PRO A 25 -11.56 1.22 -4.15
C PRO A 25 -10.20 1.88 -4.09
N MET A 26 -9.24 1.33 -4.83
CA MET A 26 -7.87 1.85 -4.85
C MET A 26 -7.35 1.99 -6.27
N ARG A 27 -6.36 2.86 -6.43
CA ARG A 27 -5.68 3.06 -7.69
C ARG A 27 -4.20 3.36 -7.43
N PRO A 28 -3.26 2.60 -8.00
CA PRO A 28 -1.85 2.97 -7.93
C PRO A 28 -1.58 4.17 -8.84
N GLY A 29 -0.63 4.98 -8.46
CA GLY A 29 -0.16 6.06 -9.31
C GLY A 29 0.09 7.37 -8.62
N SER A 30 0.56 8.32 -9.40
CA SER A 30 0.79 9.70 -8.98
C SER A 30 -0.04 10.60 -9.86
N LEU A 31 -0.82 11.46 -9.22
CA LEU A 31 -1.66 12.45 -9.91
C LEU A 31 -0.90 13.76 -10.00
N THR A 32 -0.72 14.28 -11.21
CA THR A 32 0.03 15.50 -11.44
C THR A 32 -0.74 16.43 -12.31
N ARG A 33 -0.56 17.74 -12.07
CA ARG A 33 -1.11 18.79 -12.90
C ARG A 33 -0.05 19.18 -13.92
N GLN A 34 -0.43 19.17 -15.19
CA GLN A 34 0.45 19.51 -16.30
C GLN A 34 -0.11 20.69 -17.07
N TYR A 35 0.70 21.28 -17.91
CA TYR A 35 0.30 22.43 -18.75
C TYR A 35 0.67 22.14 -20.20
N LYS A 36 -0.23 22.48 -21.12
CA LYS A 36 0.07 22.37 -22.55
C LYS A 36 1.16 23.35 -22.92
N ASP A 37 1.17 24.53 -22.28
CA ASP A 37 2.25 25.49 -22.41
C ASP A 37 2.92 25.65 -21.03
N PRO A 38 4.00 24.87 -20.75
CA PRO A 38 4.66 24.92 -19.44
C PRO A 38 5.28 26.27 -19.10
N GLN A 39 5.78 27.01 -20.11
CA GLN A 39 6.45 28.29 -19.86
C GLN A 39 5.46 29.34 -19.34
N ASN A 40 4.27 29.38 -19.91
CA ASN A 40 3.23 30.37 -19.53
C ASN A 40 2.23 29.78 -18.53
N GLN A 41 2.37 28.50 -18.19
CA GLN A 41 1.48 27.76 -17.28
C GLN A 41 0.02 27.87 -17.71
N THR A 42 -0.24 27.69 -19.00
CA THR A 42 -1.59 27.73 -19.57
C THR A 42 -1.96 26.35 -20.11
N GLY A 43 -3.27 26.11 -20.26
CA GLY A 43 -3.79 24.84 -20.73
C GLY A 43 -3.59 23.73 -19.72
N ALA A 44 -3.96 23.99 -18.46
CA ALA A 44 -3.81 23.04 -17.38
C ALA A 44 -4.63 21.77 -17.62
N TYR A 45 -4.04 20.62 -17.33
CA TYR A 45 -4.74 19.34 -17.37
C TYR A 45 -4.14 18.40 -16.31
N TRP A 46 -4.89 17.36 -15.98
CA TRP A 46 -4.45 16.37 -14.99
C TRP A 46 -4.08 15.06 -15.68
N GLN A 47 -3.07 14.40 -15.12
CA GLN A 47 -2.71 13.06 -15.58
C GLN A 47 -2.31 12.20 -14.38
N ILE A 48 -2.54 10.90 -14.51
CA ILE A 48 -2.06 9.90 -13.56
C ILE A 48 -0.98 9.08 -14.26
N SER A 49 0.12 8.87 -13.54
CA SER A 49 1.22 8.05 -14.02
C SER A 49 1.44 6.90 -13.04
N TYR A 50 1.60 5.71 -13.57
CA TYR A 50 1.84 4.51 -12.76
C TYR A 50 2.69 3.52 -13.53
N THR A 51 3.35 2.64 -12.78
CA THR A 51 4.14 1.54 -13.35
C THR A 51 3.53 0.24 -12.91
N ARG A 52 3.23 -0.62 -13.86
CA ARG A 52 2.68 -1.94 -13.58
C ARG A 52 3.38 -2.97 -14.47
N ARG A 53 3.87 -4.04 -13.83
CA ARG A 53 4.57 -5.12 -14.54
C ARG A 53 5.71 -4.56 -15.40
N MET A 54 6.49 -3.63 -14.80
CA MET A 54 7.66 -2.99 -15.40
C MET A 54 7.33 -2.10 -16.60
N LYS A 55 6.05 -1.76 -16.79
CA LYS A 55 5.62 -0.83 -17.82
C LYS A 55 5.06 0.43 -17.20
N SER A 56 5.59 1.57 -17.60
CA SER A 56 5.10 2.87 -17.20
C SER A 56 3.97 3.31 -18.11
N ARG A 57 2.90 3.84 -17.50
CA ARG A 57 1.73 4.30 -18.22
C ARG A 57 1.30 5.65 -17.71
N THR A 58 0.74 6.47 -18.58
CA THR A 58 0.19 7.78 -18.24
C THR A 58 -1.18 7.90 -18.88
N GLU A 59 -2.15 8.36 -18.09
CA GLU A 59 -3.52 8.52 -18.57
C GLU A 59 -3.99 9.94 -18.24
N TYR A 60 -4.75 10.53 -19.17
CA TYR A 60 -5.42 11.81 -18.94
C TYR A 60 -6.56 11.64 -17.93
N VAL A 61 -6.71 12.63 -17.04
CA VAL A 61 -7.74 12.61 -16.00
C VAL A 61 -8.58 13.86 -16.09
N ARG A 62 -9.89 13.68 -16.18
CA ARG A 62 -10.83 14.80 -16.18
C ARG A 62 -10.88 15.46 -14.82
N GLN A 63 -11.09 16.76 -14.79
CA GLN A 63 -11.18 17.54 -13.56
C GLN A 63 -12.21 16.95 -12.59
N GLU A 64 -13.35 16.48 -13.10
CA GLU A 64 -14.42 15.92 -12.26
C GLU A 64 -14.01 14.63 -11.53
N CYS A 65 -12.99 13.95 -12.02
CA CYS A 65 -12.53 12.68 -11.47
C CYS A 65 -11.38 12.86 -10.46
N VAL A 66 -10.80 14.05 -10.35
CA VAL A 66 -9.60 14.29 -9.56
C VAL A 66 -9.80 13.97 -8.09
N LYS A 67 -10.90 14.44 -7.49
CA LYS A 67 -11.17 14.25 -6.07
C LYS A 67 -11.28 12.76 -5.71
N GLU A 68 -12.07 12.03 -6.49
CA GLU A 68 -12.25 10.59 -6.26
C GLU A 68 -10.95 9.83 -6.49
N LEU A 69 -10.22 10.19 -7.54
CA LEU A 69 -8.96 9.54 -7.86
C LEU A 69 -7.91 9.74 -6.76
N ARG A 70 -7.86 10.93 -6.16
CA ARG A 70 -6.98 11.19 -5.01
C ARG A 70 -7.29 10.28 -3.84
N GLN A 71 -8.58 10.02 -3.59
CA GLN A 71 -9.01 9.11 -2.54
C GLN A 71 -8.56 7.67 -2.83
N ARG A 72 -8.70 7.24 -4.08
CA ARG A 72 -8.28 5.90 -4.49
C ARG A 72 -6.76 5.73 -4.41
N ILE A 73 -6.00 6.78 -4.75
CA ILE A 73 -4.54 6.76 -4.62
C ILE A 73 -4.14 6.65 -3.15
N ALA A 74 -4.78 7.42 -2.27
CA ALA A 74 -4.52 7.35 -0.83
C ALA A 74 -4.85 5.96 -0.27
N THR A 75 -5.94 5.35 -0.74
CA THR A 75 -6.34 4.00 -0.33
C THR A 75 -5.29 2.98 -0.76
N HIS A 76 -4.75 3.11 -1.97
CA HIS A 76 -3.69 2.21 -2.44
C HIS A 76 -2.42 2.34 -1.58
N LYS A 77 -2.04 3.55 -1.20
CA LYS A 77 -0.89 3.76 -0.31
C LYS A 77 -1.12 3.12 1.05
N ARG A 78 -2.34 3.24 1.58
CA ARG A 78 -2.71 2.60 2.84
C ARG A 78 -2.65 1.08 2.73
N PHE A 79 -3.17 0.52 1.63
CA PHE A 79 -3.10 -0.92 1.35
C PHE A 79 -1.66 -1.41 1.35
N LYS A 80 -0.77 -0.74 0.62
CA LYS A 80 0.64 -1.12 0.55
C LYS A 80 1.30 -1.09 1.93
N ARG A 81 1.01 -0.05 2.71
CA ARG A 81 1.56 0.10 4.06
C ARG A 81 1.12 -1.06 4.97
N LEU A 82 -0.17 -1.41 4.92
CA LEU A 82 -0.70 -2.52 5.71
C LEU A 82 -0.13 -3.86 5.25
N ALA A 83 -0.01 -4.06 3.95
CA ALA A 83 0.56 -5.28 3.40
C ALA A 83 2.03 -5.45 3.80
N ASP A 84 2.82 -4.37 3.73
CA ASP A 84 4.22 -4.39 4.14
C ASP A 84 4.35 -4.71 5.63
N GLN A 85 3.51 -4.12 6.47
CA GLN A 85 3.50 -4.42 7.90
C GLN A 85 3.18 -5.89 8.16
N TRP A 86 2.22 -6.43 7.44
CA TRP A 86 1.86 -7.84 7.58
C TRP A 86 3.04 -8.74 7.18
N ILE A 87 3.70 -8.41 6.09
CA ILE A 87 4.87 -9.17 5.64
C ILE A 87 5.97 -9.15 6.69
N ASP A 88 6.30 -7.97 7.22
CA ASP A 88 7.34 -7.82 8.26
C ASP A 88 6.99 -8.63 9.51
N LEU A 89 5.75 -8.54 9.96
CA LEU A 89 5.29 -9.28 11.14
C LEU A 89 5.29 -10.79 10.87
N SER A 90 4.96 -11.21 9.66
CA SER A 90 4.96 -12.63 9.28
C SER A 90 6.37 -13.20 9.29
N ILE A 91 7.36 -12.43 8.87
CA ILE A 91 8.77 -12.84 8.91
C ILE A 91 9.20 -13.02 10.37
N GLU A 92 8.91 -12.07 11.23
CA GLU A 92 9.24 -12.16 12.65
C GLU A 92 8.54 -13.35 13.30
N HIS A 93 7.26 -13.55 13.01
CA HIS A 93 6.46 -14.67 13.51
C HIS A 93 7.11 -16.00 13.12
N SER A 94 7.46 -16.15 11.85
CA SER A 94 8.09 -17.36 11.34
C SER A 94 9.42 -17.64 12.05
N ARG A 95 10.26 -16.62 12.23
CA ARG A 95 11.55 -16.77 12.91
C ARG A 95 11.38 -17.23 14.37
N LEU A 96 10.42 -16.63 15.08
CA LEU A 96 10.17 -16.98 16.46
C LEU A 96 9.62 -18.40 16.61
N THR A 97 8.70 -18.80 15.72
CA THR A 97 8.16 -20.16 15.75
C THR A 97 9.23 -21.20 15.41
N MET A 98 10.12 -20.91 14.48
CA MET A 98 11.25 -21.79 14.18
C MET A 98 12.20 -21.93 15.35
N GLN A 99 12.47 -20.85 16.08
CA GLN A 99 13.31 -20.88 17.27
C GLN A 99 12.73 -21.79 18.34
N ILE A 100 11.42 -21.76 18.52
CA ILE A 100 10.75 -22.65 19.48
C ILE A 100 10.91 -24.10 19.08
N VAL A 101 10.73 -24.42 17.79
CA VAL A 101 10.90 -25.80 17.29
C VAL A 101 12.35 -26.25 17.48
N GLU A 102 13.33 -25.41 17.12
CA GLU A 102 14.75 -25.75 17.29
C GLU A 102 15.09 -25.99 18.76
N SER A 103 14.55 -25.18 19.67
CA SER A 103 14.76 -25.33 21.10
C SER A 103 14.21 -26.64 21.63
N LYS A 104 13.10 -27.14 21.09
CA LYS A 104 12.51 -28.41 21.49
C LYS A 104 13.20 -29.61 20.87
N ALA A 105 13.91 -29.42 19.77
CA ALA A 105 14.63 -30.51 19.08
C ALA A 105 15.88 -30.96 19.84
N ASP A 106 16.41 -30.13 20.73
CA ASP A 106 17.56 -30.47 21.57
C ASP A 106 17.11 -31.22 22.83
#